data_f013ef51745e7ab3a276d61243e108bf
#
_entry.id   f013ef51745e7ab3a276d61243e108bf
#
_cell.length_a   1.000
_cell.length_b   1.000
_cell.length_c   1.000
_cell.angle_alpha   90.00
_cell.angle_beta   90.00
_cell.angle_gamma   90.00
#
_symmetry.space_group_name_H-M   'P 1'
#
loop_
_entity.id
_entity.type
_entity.pdbx_description
1 polymer ?
#
loop_
_entity_poly.entity_id
_entity_poly.type
_entity_poly.pdbx_seq_one_letter_code
_entity_poly.pdbx_strand_id
1 'polypeptide(L)'
;MNKKAILMASFLLVGSFSFAQKLSPSTSMMLHEARTAQKKAKAANATPQTVSAFITVKSQDAIAKIEALGAKVNSRISETLVTANMPLSTIEPISNLDEVVSVSVGTEAKLLMDNARKLLGVDECHQMTENNGPYTGKGVVIGIVDNGFQYDHVDFLNADKSDTRIKRVWDQHGTGNAPEGFGYGAEYKTTAEIRAAKYDLTSGFHATHVSGIASGSDKSTPYYGVAPDADLVFVSFKSTNAQIVDGIKYVFDYAKSVGKPAVVNISLGSHMGPHDGSSDTDLSFANLVGPGRIIVGAAGNEGLDKLHASKTFTATNKQLKTMFAYGSEQANSSYKQAYVDIWAEKNSKISVKAVVVNTINGKIIASSEEVSNDGTKEVNWVAPDGSGVVVQVGLSLQENPVNGRTNVLLMSRATSINTGFAIGVVATGEAGKTVHMWNNAASGEFTSFNKRGWTDGDTNCTVGELGGESPDVISVGSFNSKVQYQPINLQ
;
A
#
# COMPACT_ATOMS: atom_id res chain seq x y z
N MET A 1 54.33 -7.97 37.35
CA MET A 1 54.66 -7.48 35.98
C MET A 1 53.37 -7.37 35.18
N ASN A 2 53.08 -6.22 34.83
CA ASN A 2 51.96 -5.56 34.20
C ASN A 2 51.15 -6.30 33.12
N LYS A 3 49.88 -6.54 33.46
CA LYS A 3 48.80 -6.92 32.53
C LYS A 3 48.15 -5.71 31.81
N LYS A 4 48.87 -4.59 31.65
CA LYS A 4 48.33 -3.35 31.04
C LYS A 4 48.94 -2.98 29.67
N ALA A 5 49.68 -3.88 29.02
CA ALA A 5 50.36 -3.57 27.77
C ALA A 5 49.81 -4.31 26.53
N ILE A 6 48.66 -5.03 26.60
CA ILE A 6 48.10 -5.78 25.46
C ILE A 6 46.76 -5.18 24.98
N LEU A 7 46.29 -4.07 25.52
CA LEU A 7 45.01 -3.44 25.14
C LEU A 7 45.17 -2.13 24.36
N MET A 8 46.35 -1.86 23.77
CA MET A 8 46.60 -0.62 23.04
C MET A 8 47.13 -0.80 21.61
N ALA A 9 47.03 -2.03 21.04
CA ALA A 9 47.47 -2.32 19.68
C ALA A 9 46.34 -2.72 18.69
N SER A 10 45.07 -2.55 19.12
CA SER A 10 43.91 -2.88 18.26
C SER A 10 43.10 -1.65 17.77
N PHE A 11 43.62 -0.44 17.96
CA PHE A 11 42.86 0.79 17.62
C PHE A 11 43.58 1.72 16.63
N LEU A 12 44.47 1.18 15.78
CA LEU A 12 45.14 2.00 14.75
C LEU A 12 45.23 1.24 13.44
N LEU A 13 44.06 0.94 12.82
CA LEU A 13 43.92 0.68 11.40
C LEU A 13 42.47 0.94 10.97
N VAL A 14 41.91 2.09 11.32
CA VAL A 14 40.81 2.71 10.59
C VAL A 14 41.41 3.81 9.75
N GLY A 15 42.16 3.37 8.72
CA GLY A 15 42.58 4.22 7.63
C GLY A 15 41.33 4.51 6.77
N SER A 16 40.92 5.76 6.79
CA SER A 16 40.04 6.45 5.87
C SER A 16 40.04 5.86 4.44
N PHE A 17 39.01 5.07 4.12
CA PHE A 17 38.54 4.89 2.78
C PHE A 17 37.07 5.35 2.74
N SER A 18 36.87 6.67 2.61
CA SER A 18 35.62 7.24 2.13
C SER A 18 35.50 7.02 0.62
N PHE A 19 35.41 5.77 0.19
CA PHE A 19 34.79 5.48 -1.08
C PHE A 19 33.30 5.43 -0.84
N ALA A 20 32.53 6.31 -1.49
CA ALA A 20 31.09 6.20 -1.54
C ALA A 20 30.79 4.76 -2.00
N GLN A 21 30.15 3.97 -1.12
CA GLN A 21 29.92 2.55 -1.36
C GLN A 21 28.87 2.45 -2.46
N LYS A 22 29.29 2.22 -3.71
CA LYS A 22 28.41 2.10 -4.87
C LYS A 22 27.65 0.77 -4.93
N LEU A 23 27.91 -0.15 -4.01
CA LEU A 23 27.21 -1.42 -3.88
C LEU A 23 26.19 -1.35 -2.76
N SER A 24 24.98 -1.88 -2.98
CA SER A 24 24.02 -2.06 -1.90
C SER A 24 24.58 -3.00 -0.83
N PRO A 25 24.17 -2.88 0.45
CA PRO A 25 24.63 -3.76 1.52
C PRO A 25 24.43 -5.25 1.21
N SER A 26 23.30 -5.62 0.62
CA SER A 26 22.99 -6.99 0.20
C SER A 26 23.95 -7.49 -0.92
N THR A 27 24.26 -6.64 -1.89
CA THR A 27 25.22 -6.95 -2.96
C THR A 27 26.62 -7.16 -2.38
N SER A 28 27.04 -6.31 -1.44
CA SER A 28 28.34 -6.43 -0.76
C SER A 28 28.46 -7.73 0.04
N MET A 29 27.40 -8.11 0.76
CA MET A 29 27.36 -9.39 1.48
C MET A 29 27.43 -10.58 0.54
N MET A 30 26.65 -10.59 -0.55
CA MET A 30 26.67 -11.67 -1.54
C MET A 30 28.06 -11.85 -2.16
N LEU A 31 28.75 -10.76 -2.52
CA LEU A 31 30.12 -10.82 -3.03
C LEU A 31 31.09 -11.37 -1.99
N HIS A 32 30.95 -11.00 -0.73
CA HIS A 32 31.74 -11.54 0.36
C HIS A 32 31.55 -13.05 0.53
N GLU A 33 30.32 -13.52 0.51
CA GLU A 33 29.98 -14.94 0.61
C GLU A 33 30.53 -15.73 -0.58
N ALA A 34 30.36 -15.23 -1.81
CA ALA A 34 30.89 -15.85 -3.02
C ALA A 34 32.41 -15.98 -2.97
N ARG A 35 33.13 -14.94 -2.53
CA ARG A 35 34.59 -14.97 -2.35
C ARG A 35 35.00 -15.96 -1.27
N THR A 36 34.24 -16.09 -0.21
CA THR A 36 34.51 -17.04 0.87
C THR A 36 34.29 -18.47 0.40
N ALA A 37 33.24 -18.71 -0.38
CA ALA A 37 32.96 -20.01 -0.99
C ALA A 37 34.04 -20.41 -2.01
N GLN A 38 34.50 -19.48 -2.88
CA GLN A 38 35.61 -19.73 -3.82
C GLN A 38 36.92 -20.05 -3.11
N LYS A 39 37.22 -19.42 -1.98
CA LYS A 39 38.41 -19.73 -1.17
C LYS A 39 38.34 -21.11 -0.53
N LYS A 40 37.15 -21.61 -0.23
CA LYS A 40 36.92 -22.97 0.35
C LYS A 40 36.85 -24.07 -0.72
N ALA A 41 36.39 -23.75 -1.93
CA ALA A 41 36.34 -24.68 -3.06
C ALA A 41 37.73 -24.73 -3.71
N LYS A 42 38.51 -25.76 -3.36
CA LYS A 42 39.72 -26.11 -4.17
C LYS A 42 39.23 -26.59 -5.53
N ALA A 43 39.46 -25.71 -6.52
CA ALA A 43 39.50 -25.96 -7.95
C ALA A 43 38.41 -26.90 -8.54
N ALA A 44 37.72 -26.45 -9.47
CA ALA A 44 37.50 -26.91 -10.85
C ALA A 44 36.11 -26.48 -11.35
N ASN A 45 36.07 -25.78 -12.46
CA ASN A 45 34.92 -25.60 -13.37
C ASN A 45 33.56 -25.18 -12.74
N ALA A 46 33.52 -24.15 -11.92
CA ALA A 46 32.26 -23.52 -11.57
C ALA A 46 31.78 -22.69 -12.78
N THR A 47 30.63 -23.00 -13.31
CA THR A 47 29.89 -22.17 -14.27
C THR A 47 29.83 -20.75 -13.74
N PRO A 48 30.12 -19.69 -14.50
CA PRO A 48 30.02 -18.32 -14.02
C PRO A 48 28.58 -18.04 -13.52
N GLN A 49 28.42 -17.71 -12.26
CA GLN A 49 27.13 -17.36 -11.70
C GLN A 49 26.69 -16.01 -12.29
N THR A 50 25.54 -16.00 -12.98
CA THR A 50 24.93 -14.81 -13.52
C THR A 50 23.88 -14.29 -12.56
N VAL A 51 23.83 -12.97 -12.37
CA VAL A 51 22.86 -12.26 -11.52
C VAL A 51 22.14 -11.17 -12.30
N SER A 52 20.90 -10.87 -11.91
CA SER A 52 20.17 -9.70 -12.38
C SER A 52 20.36 -8.57 -11.39
N ALA A 53 20.62 -7.36 -11.88
CA ALA A 53 20.89 -6.21 -11.03
C ALA A 53 20.22 -4.93 -11.57
N PHE A 54 19.94 -4.03 -10.65
CA PHE A 54 19.65 -2.62 -10.94
C PHE A 54 20.98 -1.86 -10.96
N ILE A 55 21.19 -1.05 -12.00
CA ILE A 55 22.35 -0.19 -12.10
C ILE A 55 21.87 1.25 -12.27
N THR A 56 22.20 2.10 -11.31
CA THR A 56 21.97 3.53 -11.42
C THR A 56 23.18 4.17 -12.07
N VAL A 57 22.95 4.92 -13.14
CA VAL A 57 23.99 5.57 -13.95
C VAL A 57 23.78 7.09 -13.94
N LYS A 58 24.83 7.85 -14.25
CA LYS A 58 24.76 9.31 -14.41
C LYS A 58 24.09 9.73 -15.71
N SER A 59 24.31 8.92 -16.77
CA SER A 59 23.72 9.11 -18.09
C SER A 59 23.70 7.79 -18.86
N GLN A 60 22.96 7.74 -19.97
CA GLN A 60 22.84 6.55 -20.82
C GLN A 60 24.14 6.17 -21.53
N ASP A 61 25.14 7.06 -21.60
CA ASP A 61 26.46 6.78 -22.18
C ASP A 61 27.22 5.70 -21.40
N ALA A 62 26.86 5.48 -20.13
CA ALA A 62 27.41 4.41 -19.32
C ALA A 62 27.09 3.01 -19.85
N ILE A 63 26.00 2.83 -20.59
CA ILE A 63 25.51 1.50 -21.02
C ILE A 63 26.57 0.75 -21.86
N ALA A 64 27.14 1.40 -22.84
CA ALA A 64 28.14 0.77 -23.68
C ALA A 64 29.37 0.28 -22.87
N LYS A 65 29.77 1.03 -21.83
CA LYS A 65 30.85 0.64 -20.92
C LYS A 65 30.50 -0.54 -20.05
N ILE A 66 29.25 -0.55 -19.53
CA ILE A 66 28.70 -1.63 -18.71
C ILE A 66 28.62 -2.92 -19.52
N GLU A 67 28.17 -2.85 -20.78
CA GLU A 67 28.10 -4.00 -21.69
C GLU A 67 29.46 -4.50 -22.10
N ALA A 68 30.42 -3.60 -22.31
CA ALA A 68 31.81 -3.96 -22.61
C ALA A 68 32.50 -4.77 -21.48
N LEU A 69 32.01 -4.64 -20.24
CA LEU A 69 32.46 -5.43 -19.08
C LEU A 69 31.72 -6.77 -18.94
N GLY A 70 30.84 -7.11 -19.88
CA GLY A 70 30.17 -8.40 -19.93
C GLY A 70 28.80 -8.46 -19.31
N ALA A 71 28.23 -7.33 -18.96
CA ALA A 71 26.79 -7.26 -18.57
C ALA A 71 25.93 -7.15 -19.85
N LYS A 72 24.71 -7.64 -19.76
CA LYS A 72 23.66 -7.45 -20.77
C LYS A 72 22.57 -6.57 -20.17
N VAL A 73 22.41 -5.36 -20.70
CA VAL A 73 21.30 -4.49 -20.27
C VAL A 73 19.98 -5.06 -20.81
N ASN A 74 19.03 -5.31 -19.90
CA ASN A 74 17.73 -5.89 -20.24
C ASN A 74 16.70 -4.80 -20.54
N SER A 75 16.65 -3.76 -19.69
CA SER A 75 15.65 -2.70 -19.79
C SER A 75 16.21 -1.37 -19.28
N ARG A 76 15.75 -0.29 -19.92
CA ARG A 76 15.95 1.09 -19.47
C ARG A 76 14.68 1.53 -18.75
N ILE A 77 14.73 1.57 -17.42
CA ILE A 77 13.59 1.96 -16.59
C ILE A 77 13.41 3.47 -16.60
N SER A 78 14.52 4.21 -16.58
CA SER A 78 14.55 5.67 -16.70
C SER A 78 15.88 6.11 -17.34
N GLU A 79 16.10 7.42 -17.47
CA GLU A 79 17.38 7.95 -17.97
C GLU A 79 18.58 7.58 -17.09
N THR A 80 18.34 7.32 -15.82
CA THR A 80 19.41 7.03 -14.84
C THR A 80 19.34 5.63 -14.23
N LEU A 81 18.36 4.81 -14.58
CA LEU A 81 18.18 3.47 -14.02
C LEU A 81 17.98 2.42 -15.11
N VAL A 82 18.82 1.39 -15.07
CA VAL A 82 18.71 0.23 -15.98
C VAL A 82 18.70 -1.08 -15.18
N THR A 83 18.12 -2.13 -15.77
CA THR A 83 18.29 -3.51 -15.30
C THR A 83 19.25 -4.24 -16.23
N ALA A 84 20.11 -5.08 -15.67
CA ALA A 84 21.08 -5.86 -16.45
C ALA A 84 21.28 -7.24 -15.86
N ASN A 85 21.54 -8.22 -16.72
CA ASN A 85 22.08 -9.52 -16.34
C ASN A 85 23.61 -9.49 -16.52
N MET A 86 24.32 -9.96 -15.50
CA MET A 86 25.77 -9.91 -15.53
C MET A 86 26.40 -11.06 -14.74
N PRO A 87 27.59 -11.52 -15.13
CA PRO A 87 28.37 -12.41 -14.29
C PRO A 87 28.67 -11.76 -12.93
N LEU A 88 28.61 -12.54 -11.85
CA LEU A 88 28.88 -12.03 -10.49
C LEU A 88 30.27 -11.35 -10.39
N SER A 89 31.25 -11.82 -11.17
CA SER A 89 32.60 -11.26 -11.23
C SER A 89 32.68 -9.85 -11.85
N THR A 90 31.66 -9.41 -12.56
CA THR A 90 31.65 -8.10 -13.24
C THR A 90 31.00 -7.00 -12.41
N ILE A 91 30.38 -7.33 -11.28
CA ILE A 91 29.73 -6.34 -10.41
C ILE A 91 30.71 -5.27 -9.92
N GLU A 92 31.88 -5.67 -9.41
CA GLU A 92 32.88 -4.72 -8.94
C GLU A 92 33.50 -3.89 -10.07
N PRO A 93 33.97 -4.47 -11.18
CA PRO A 93 34.40 -3.69 -12.34
C PRO A 93 33.37 -2.64 -12.78
N ILE A 94 32.09 -3.01 -12.83
CA ILE A 94 31.01 -2.11 -13.21
C ILE A 94 30.80 -1.02 -12.14
N SER A 95 30.80 -1.39 -10.87
CA SER A 95 30.64 -0.41 -9.77
C SER A 95 31.78 0.62 -9.73
N ASN A 96 32.96 0.28 -10.25
CA ASN A 96 34.11 1.17 -10.28
C ASN A 96 34.08 2.17 -11.44
N LEU A 97 33.17 2.03 -12.40
CA LEU A 97 33.00 3.03 -13.47
C LEU A 97 32.55 4.37 -12.87
N ASP A 98 33.15 5.46 -13.33
CA ASP A 98 32.81 6.81 -12.86
C ASP A 98 31.36 7.19 -13.18
N GLU A 99 30.81 6.66 -14.26
CA GLU A 99 29.44 6.89 -14.72
C GLU A 99 28.39 6.08 -13.93
N VAL A 100 28.80 5.07 -13.15
CA VAL A 100 27.91 4.28 -12.33
C VAL A 100 27.79 4.90 -10.95
N VAL A 101 26.56 5.15 -10.51
CA VAL A 101 26.21 5.69 -9.19
C VAL A 101 26.06 4.57 -8.18
N SER A 102 25.32 3.50 -8.54
CA SER A 102 25.14 2.33 -7.68
C SER A 102 24.84 1.07 -8.47
N VAL A 103 25.19 -0.07 -7.88
CA VAL A 103 24.81 -1.41 -8.36
C VAL A 103 24.12 -2.13 -7.19
N SER A 104 22.90 -2.60 -7.43
CA SER A 104 22.12 -3.39 -6.51
C SER A 104 21.67 -4.67 -7.20
N VAL A 105 22.18 -5.82 -6.75
CA VAL A 105 21.69 -7.10 -7.26
C VAL A 105 20.24 -7.25 -6.85
N GLY A 106 19.40 -7.59 -7.82
CA GLY A 106 17.98 -7.82 -7.60
C GLY A 106 17.79 -8.91 -6.56
N THR A 107 16.97 -8.63 -5.58
CA THR A 107 16.48 -9.63 -4.64
C THR A 107 15.26 -10.30 -5.26
N GLU A 108 15.15 -11.59 -5.05
CA GLU A 108 14.14 -12.39 -5.72
C GLU A 108 12.78 -12.24 -5.06
N ALA A 109 11.76 -11.99 -5.86
CA ALA A 109 10.37 -12.01 -5.42
C ALA A 109 9.87 -13.47 -5.34
N LYS A 110 9.23 -13.87 -4.24
CA LYS A 110 8.63 -15.19 -4.05
C LYS A 110 7.16 -15.11 -3.69
N LEU A 111 6.44 -16.13 -4.17
CA LEU A 111 5.10 -16.44 -3.72
C LEU A 111 5.13 -16.82 -2.22
N LEU A 112 4.26 -16.23 -1.39
CA LEU A 112 4.43 -16.17 0.07
C LEU A 112 3.72 -17.30 0.85
N MET A 113 2.80 -18.07 0.24
CA MET A 113 1.92 -18.98 0.97
C MET A 113 2.60 -20.26 1.46
N ASP A 114 3.68 -20.72 0.86
CA ASP A 114 4.40 -21.94 1.25
C ASP A 114 4.98 -21.88 2.68
N ASN A 115 5.23 -20.69 3.20
CA ASN A 115 5.74 -20.46 4.55
C ASN A 115 4.71 -19.81 5.47
N ALA A 116 3.87 -18.89 4.96
CA ALA A 116 2.91 -18.15 5.76
C ALA A 116 1.91 -19.07 6.47
N ARG A 117 1.36 -20.08 5.78
CA ARG A 117 0.43 -21.04 6.41
C ARG A 117 1.06 -21.76 7.60
N LYS A 118 2.34 -22.19 7.48
CA LYS A 118 3.07 -22.86 8.57
C LYS A 118 3.25 -21.93 9.75
N LEU A 119 3.70 -20.70 9.51
CA LEU A 119 3.92 -19.70 10.56
C LEU A 119 2.64 -19.32 11.30
N LEU A 120 1.51 -19.36 10.61
CA LEU A 120 0.20 -19.03 11.17
C LEU A 120 -0.54 -20.26 11.76
N GLY A 121 0.08 -21.44 11.73
CA GLY A 121 -0.56 -22.67 12.24
C GLY A 121 -1.71 -23.18 11.37
N VAL A 122 -1.82 -22.72 10.12
CA VAL A 122 -2.92 -23.11 9.21
C VAL A 122 -2.78 -24.57 8.78
N ASP A 123 -1.55 -25.03 8.52
CA ASP A 123 -1.29 -26.41 8.12
C ASP A 123 -1.67 -27.39 9.24
N GLU A 124 -1.50 -27.00 10.51
CA GLU A 124 -1.97 -27.77 11.68
C GLU A 124 -3.50 -27.80 11.72
N CYS A 125 -4.17 -26.66 11.51
CA CYS A 125 -5.63 -26.60 11.44
C CYS A 125 -6.21 -27.51 10.35
N HIS A 126 -5.53 -27.62 9.20
CA HIS A 126 -5.93 -28.51 8.11
C HIS A 126 -5.77 -30.00 8.45
N GLN A 127 -4.95 -30.36 9.46
CA GLN A 127 -4.69 -31.73 9.88
C GLN A 127 -5.43 -32.10 11.17
N MET A 128 -6.09 -31.15 11.85
CA MET A 128 -6.84 -31.44 13.08
C MET A 128 -7.95 -32.43 12.83
N THR A 129 -8.09 -33.41 13.73
CA THR A 129 -9.17 -34.40 13.71
C THR A 129 -10.12 -34.24 14.90
N GLU A 130 -9.75 -33.41 15.87
CA GLU A 130 -10.53 -33.09 17.05
C GLU A 130 -11.47 -31.91 16.81
N ASN A 131 -12.50 -31.76 17.66
CA ASN A 131 -13.41 -30.61 17.66
C ASN A 131 -14.05 -30.28 16.29
N ASN A 132 -14.45 -31.29 15.52
CA ASN A 132 -15.02 -31.16 14.17
C ASN A 132 -14.05 -30.72 13.06
N GLY A 133 -12.72 -30.82 13.27
CA GLY A 133 -11.75 -30.66 12.17
C GLY A 133 -11.87 -31.76 11.09
N PRO A 134 -11.19 -31.62 9.97
CA PRO A 134 -10.20 -30.61 9.62
C PRO A 134 -10.83 -29.25 9.28
N TYR A 135 -10.16 -28.15 9.66
CA TYR A 135 -10.65 -26.81 9.42
C TYR A 135 -10.11 -26.27 8.07
N THR A 136 -10.79 -26.58 6.99
CA THR A 136 -10.42 -26.22 5.61
C THR A 136 -11.36 -25.20 4.98
N GLY A 137 -12.26 -24.63 5.76
CA GLY A 137 -13.31 -23.72 5.27
C GLY A 137 -14.56 -24.43 4.75
N LYS A 138 -14.63 -25.80 4.82
CA LYS A 138 -15.81 -26.54 4.40
C LYS A 138 -17.05 -26.13 5.20
N GLY A 139 -18.11 -25.76 4.48
CA GLY A 139 -19.36 -25.29 5.10
C GLY A 139 -19.38 -23.81 5.44
N VAL A 140 -18.36 -23.06 5.08
CA VAL A 140 -18.26 -21.60 5.26
C VAL A 140 -18.25 -20.91 3.89
N VAL A 141 -18.83 -19.73 3.83
CA VAL A 141 -18.73 -18.84 2.67
C VAL A 141 -17.56 -17.87 2.87
N ILE A 142 -16.64 -17.81 1.92
CA ILE A 142 -15.63 -16.74 1.84
C ILE A 142 -16.09 -15.73 0.80
N GLY A 143 -16.34 -14.52 1.24
CA GLY A 143 -16.63 -13.38 0.39
C GLY A 143 -15.36 -12.57 0.13
N ILE A 144 -15.12 -12.18 -1.10
CA ILE A 144 -14.05 -11.25 -1.46
C ILE A 144 -14.70 -10.04 -2.15
N VAL A 145 -14.52 -8.86 -1.57
CA VAL A 145 -14.95 -7.58 -2.16
C VAL A 145 -13.69 -6.86 -2.63
N ASP A 146 -13.43 -6.88 -3.95
CA ASP A 146 -12.15 -6.44 -4.52
C ASP A 146 -12.33 -6.24 -6.05
N ASN A 147 -11.25 -5.99 -6.80
CA ASN A 147 -11.24 -5.88 -8.26
C ASN A 147 -10.08 -6.65 -8.88
N GLY A 148 -10.26 -7.14 -10.09
CA GLY A 148 -9.28 -7.92 -10.84
C GLY A 148 -9.43 -9.42 -10.61
N PHE A 149 -10.66 -9.93 -10.73
CA PHE A 149 -10.95 -11.37 -10.66
C PHE A 149 -10.76 -12.05 -12.00
N GLN A 150 -10.11 -13.21 -11.97
CA GLN A 150 -10.15 -14.22 -13.01
C GLN A 150 -10.99 -15.40 -12.51
N TYR A 151 -12.24 -15.51 -12.91
CA TYR A 151 -13.21 -16.47 -12.37
C TYR A 151 -12.94 -17.92 -12.78
N ASP A 152 -12.25 -18.14 -13.89
CA ASP A 152 -11.88 -19.45 -14.40
C ASP A 152 -10.50 -19.95 -13.91
N HIS A 153 -9.89 -19.25 -12.93
CA HIS A 153 -8.59 -19.64 -12.38
C HIS A 153 -8.67 -21.02 -11.69
N VAL A 154 -7.62 -21.83 -11.87
CA VAL A 154 -7.54 -23.21 -11.34
C VAL A 154 -7.74 -23.29 -9.82
N ASP A 155 -7.31 -22.30 -9.07
CA ASP A 155 -7.46 -22.21 -7.61
C ASP A 155 -8.91 -22.07 -7.13
N PHE A 156 -9.85 -21.77 -8.02
CA PHE A 156 -11.27 -21.61 -7.67
C PHE A 156 -12.11 -22.82 -8.06
N LEU A 157 -11.46 -23.87 -8.58
CA LEU A 157 -12.13 -25.13 -8.89
C LEU A 157 -12.25 -26.02 -7.64
N ASN A 158 -13.13 -26.99 -7.68
CA ASN A 158 -13.19 -28.04 -6.68
C ASN A 158 -11.97 -28.99 -6.79
N ALA A 159 -11.83 -29.92 -5.86
CA ALA A 159 -10.63 -30.77 -5.76
C ALA A 159 -10.36 -31.63 -7.01
N ASP A 160 -11.42 -32.08 -7.71
CA ASP A 160 -11.31 -32.87 -8.94
C ASP A 160 -11.28 -32.00 -10.22
N LYS A 161 -11.28 -30.67 -10.06
CA LYS A 161 -11.27 -29.67 -11.14
C LYS A 161 -12.46 -29.75 -12.11
N SER A 162 -13.52 -30.46 -11.73
CA SER A 162 -14.72 -30.64 -12.59
C SER A 162 -15.64 -29.42 -12.58
N ASP A 163 -15.68 -28.68 -11.45
CA ASP A 163 -16.56 -27.53 -11.28
C ASP A 163 -15.91 -26.42 -10.46
N THR A 164 -16.51 -25.21 -10.50
CA THR A 164 -16.07 -24.08 -9.70
C THR A 164 -16.66 -24.10 -8.29
N ARG A 165 -15.89 -23.61 -7.31
CA ARG A 165 -16.36 -23.31 -5.96
C ARG A 165 -17.00 -21.93 -5.84
N ILE A 166 -16.91 -21.09 -6.89
CA ILE A 166 -17.59 -19.81 -6.93
C ILE A 166 -19.09 -20.06 -7.08
N LYS A 167 -19.86 -19.63 -6.08
CA LYS A 167 -21.31 -19.81 -6.02
C LYS A 167 -22.07 -18.62 -6.55
N ARG A 168 -21.51 -17.42 -6.42
CA ARG A 168 -22.06 -16.15 -6.87
C ARG A 168 -20.95 -15.21 -7.27
N VAL A 169 -21.21 -14.40 -8.26
CA VAL A 169 -20.43 -13.23 -8.61
C VAL A 169 -21.38 -12.06 -8.75
N TRP A 170 -21.05 -10.94 -8.16
CA TRP A 170 -21.66 -9.65 -8.44
C TRP A 170 -20.62 -8.70 -9.03
N ASP A 171 -20.73 -8.47 -10.31
CA ASP A 171 -19.95 -7.45 -11.01
C ASP A 171 -20.70 -6.11 -10.95
N GLN A 172 -20.28 -5.21 -10.08
CA GLN A 172 -20.93 -3.90 -9.92
C GLN A 172 -20.64 -2.95 -11.09
N HIS A 173 -19.61 -3.23 -11.91
CA HIS A 173 -19.35 -2.51 -13.16
C HIS A 173 -20.22 -3.01 -14.32
N GLY A 174 -20.68 -4.25 -14.24
CA GLY A 174 -21.41 -4.92 -15.27
C GLY A 174 -22.77 -4.28 -15.58
N THR A 175 -23.24 -4.49 -16.79
CA THR A 175 -24.60 -4.14 -17.21
C THR A 175 -25.36 -5.43 -17.44
N GLY A 176 -26.36 -5.72 -16.59
CA GLY A 176 -27.14 -6.97 -16.66
C GLY A 176 -28.22 -7.02 -15.60
N ASN A 177 -28.58 -8.23 -15.20
CA ASN A 177 -29.54 -8.43 -14.12
C ASN A 177 -28.83 -8.17 -12.78
N ALA A 178 -29.22 -7.11 -12.09
CA ALA A 178 -28.74 -6.82 -10.74
C ALA A 178 -29.20 -7.90 -9.75
N PRO A 179 -28.45 -8.15 -8.65
CA PRO A 179 -28.95 -8.99 -7.58
C PRO A 179 -30.25 -8.45 -6.98
N GLU A 180 -31.08 -9.35 -6.45
CA GLU A 180 -32.31 -8.96 -5.76
C GLU A 180 -32.01 -8.03 -4.58
N GLY A 181 -32.75 -6.92 -4.49
CA GLY A 181 -32.53 -5.89 -3.48
C GLY A 181 -31.45 -4.86 -3.81
N PHE A 182 -30.74 -5.00 -4.91
CA PHE A 182 -29.73 -4.05 -5.43
C PHE A 182 -30.12 -3.58 -6.82
N GLY A 183 -29.97 -2.30 -7.11
CA GLY A 183 -30.47 -1.68 -8.33
C GLY A 183 -29.44 -1.55 -9.45
N TYR A 184 -28.28 -2.23 -9.38
CA TYR A 184 -27.19 -2.03 -10.33
C TYR A 184 -26.26 -3.25 -10.44
N GLY A 185 -25.40 -3.23 -11.47
CA GLY A 185 -24.42 -4.30 -11.73
C GLY A 185 -25.03 -5.50 -12.45
N ALA A 186 -24.25 -6.56 -12.53
CA ALA A 186 -24.65 -7.85 -13.11
C ALA A 186 -24.33 -8.99 -12.14
N GLU A 187 -25.29 -9.89 -11.91
CA GLU A 187 -25.11 -11.06 -11.07
C GLU A 187 -24.97 -12.32 -11.94
N TYR A 188 -23.97 -13.15 -11.62
CA TYR A 188 -23.79 -14.47 -12.21
C TYR A 188 -24.03 -15.54 -11.14
N LYS A 189 -25.01 -16.43 -11.40
CA LYS A 189 -25.52 -17.41 -10.42
C LYS A 189 -25.13 -18.85 -10.73
N THR A 190 -24.87 -19.13 -12.00
CA THR A 190 -24.58 -20.48 -12.47
C THR A 190 -23.13 -20.64 -12.88
N THR A 191 -22.60 -21.84 -12.78
CA THR A 191 -21.26 -22.17 -13.28
C THR A 191 -21.05 -21.73 -14.74
N ALA A 192 -22.09 -21.89 -15.57
CA ALA A 192 -22.02 -21.52 -16.99
C ALA A 192 -21.86 -20.00 -17.17
N GLU A 193 -22.62 -19.17 -16.44
CA GLU A 193 -22.52 -17.71 -16.46
C GLU A 193 -21.16 -17.23 -15.94
N ILE A 194 -20.69 -17.79 -14.81
CA ILE A 194 -19.42 -17.44 -14.19
C ILE A 194 -18.24 -17.77 -15.12
N ARG A 195 -18.26 -18.95 -15.74
CA ARG A 195 -17.24 -19.36 -16.73
C ARG A 195 -17.30 -18.53 -18.01
N ALA A 196 -18.50 -18.11 -18.44
CA ALA A 196 -18.66 -17.26 -19.62
C ALA A 196 -18.13 -15.83 -19.36
N ALA A 197 -18.28 -15.31 -18.14
CA ALA A 197 -17.78 -14.00 -17.75
C ALA A 197 -16.25 -13.94 -17.71
N LYS A 198 -15.57 -15.02 -17.31
CA LYS A 198 -14.11 -15.21 -17.19
C LYS A 198 -13.42 -14.26 -16.22
N TYR A 199 -13.61 -12.97 -16.32
CA TYR A 199 -13.00 -11.93 -15.47
C TYR A 199 -13.88 -10.67 -15.44
N ASP A 200 -13.71 -9.85 -14.43
CA ASP A 200 -14.40 -8.55 -14.26
C ASP A 200 -13.72 -7.43 -15.06
N LEU A 201 -12.39 -7.31 -14.95
CA LEU A 201 -11.56 -6.30 -15.59
C LEU A 201 -10.48 -6.97 -16.45
N THR A 202 -10.17 -6.36 -17.59
CA THR A 202 -9.15 -6.85 -18.52
C THR A 202 -7.72 -6.53 -18.06
N SER A 203 -7.57 -5.75 -16.98
CA SER A 203 -6.28 -5.37 -16.42
C SER A 203 -6.31 -5.50 -14.88
N GLY A 204 -5.23 -6.05 -14.34
CA GLY A 204 -5.10 -6.28 -12.91
C GLY A 204 -5.57 -7.68 -12.49
N PHE A 205 -4.95 -8.20 -11.42
CA PHE A 205 -5.24 -9.52 -10.87
C PHE A 205 -5.25 -9.48 -9.34
N HIS A 206 -5.48 -8.32 -8.75
CA HIS A 206 -5.42 -8.13 -7.31
C HIS A 206 -6.40 -9.06 -6.59
N ALA A 207 -7.66 -9.02 -6.98
CA ALA A 207 -8.70 -9.88 -6.40
C ALA A 207 -8.43 -11.37 -6.60
N THR A 208 -7.89 -11.77 -7.76
CA THR A 208 -7.49 -13.17 -8.02
C THR A 208 -6.40 -13.61 -7.04
N HIS A 209 -5.38 -12.78 -6.83
CA HIS A 209 -4.30 -13.06 -5.90
C HIS A 209 -4.79 -13.12 -4.45
N VAL A 210 -5.56 -12.14 -4.00
CA VAL A 210 -6.20 -12.11 -2.68
C VAL A 210 -7.06 -13.36 -2.44
N SER A 211 -7.91 -13.70 -3.41
CA SER A 211 -8.78 -14.89 -3.33
C SER A 211 -7.98 -16.19 -3.28
N GLY A 212 -6.89 -16.29 -4.04
CA GLY A 212 -5.98 -17.44 -4.01
C GLY A 212 -5.34 -17.62 -2.65
N ILE A 213 -4.88 -16.54 -2.01
CA ILE A 213 -4.34 -16.57 -0.64
C ILE A 213 -5.40 -17.00 0.36
N ALA A 214 -6.59 -16.43 0.28
CA ALA A 214 -7.68 -16.75 1.21
C ALA A 214 -8.21 -18.16 1.04
N SER A 215 -8.33 -18.63 -0.21
CA SER A 215 -9.15 -19.81 -0.49
C SER A 215 -8.73 -20.66 -1.69
N GLY A 216 -7.52 -20.48 -2.23
CA GLY A 216 -7.03 -21.31 -3.34
C GLY A 216 -7.05 -22.80 -3.02
N SER A 217 -7.49 -23.63 -3.98
CA SER A 217 -7.69 -25.08 -3.77
C SER A 217 -6.67 -25.96 -4.47
N ASP A 218 -5.80 -25.42 -5.32
CA ASP A 218 -4.85 -26.22 -6.09
C ASP A 218 -3.67 -26.71 -5.23
N LYS A 219 -3.88 -27.87 -4.58
CA LYS A 219 -2.86 -28.54 -3.76
C LYS A 219 -1.75 -29.22 -4.56
N SER A 220 -1.74 -29.11 -5.91
CA SER A 220 -0.61 -29.57 -6.73
C SER A 220 0.65 -28.72 -6.54
N THR A 221 0.49 -27.54 -5.94
CA THR A 221 1.56 -26.63 -5.54
C THR A 221 1.51 -26.37 -4.04
N PRO A 222 2.60 -25.92 -3.40
CA PRO A 222 2.59 -25.52 -1.99
C PRO A 222 1.88 -24.18 -1.72
N TYR A 223 1.28 -23.54 -2.74
CA TYR A 223 0.78 -22.16 -2.67
C TYR A 223 -0.74 -22.07 -2.52
N TYR A 224 -1.44 -23.16 -2.24
CA TYR A 224 -2.88 -23.13 -2.00
C TYR A 224 -3.27 -22.27 -0.78
N GLY A 225 -4.54 -21.87 -0.71
CA GLY A 225 -5.03 -20.90 0.26
C GLY A 225 -5.30 -21.45 1.66
N VAL A 226 -5.78 -20.56 2.53
CA VAL A 226 -6.11 -20.87 3.93
C VAL A 226 -7.39 -21.69 4.06
N ALA A 227 -8.42 -21.42 3.23
CA ALA A 227 -9.73 -22.08 3.25
C ALA A 227 -10.05 -22.78 1.91
N PRO A 228 -9.28 -23.85 1.55
CA PRO A 228 -9.34 -24.46 0.21
C PRO A 228 -10.67 -25.15 -0.11
N ASP A 229 -11.51 -25.43 0.89
CA ASP A 229 -12.80 -26.13 0.71
C ASP A 229 -14.02 -25.21 0.95
N ALA A 230 -13.81 -23.87 1.09
CA ALA A 230 -14.88 -22.91 1.26
C ALA A 230 -15.70 -22.70 -0.02
N ASP A 231 -16.97 -22.34 0.12
CA ASP A 231 -17.76 -21.76 -0.95
C ASP A 231 -17.34 -20.31 -1.19
N LEU A 232 -17.25 -19.87 -2.44
CA LEU A 232 -16.73 -18.55 -2.79
C LEU A 232 -17.86 -17.65 -3.32
N VAL A 233 -17.86 -16.39 -2.85
CA VAL A 233 -18.73 -15.32 -3.38
C VAL A 233 -17.85 -14.12 -3.69
N PHE A 234 -17.83 -13.69 -4.94
CA PHE A 234 -16.98 -12.60 -5.40
C PHE A 234 -17.81 -11.38 -5.73
N VAL A 235 -17.33 -10.22 -5.31
CA VAL A 235 -17.91 -8.92 -5.64
C VAL A 235 -16.84 -8.04 -6.25
N SER A 236 -16.96 -7.73 -7.53
CA SER A 236 -16.16 -6.72 -8.20
C SER A 236 -16.79 -5.36 -7.92
N PHE A 237 -16.19 -4.58 -7.00
CA PHE A 237 -16.79 -3.34 -6.52
C PHE A 237 -16.50 -2.14 -7.45
N LYS A 238 -17.43 -1.20 -7.51
CA LYS A 238 -17.37 -0.14 -8.53
C LYS A 238 -16.50 1.04 -8.16
N SER A 239 -16.34 1.47 -6.94
CA SER A 239 -15.39 2.56 -6.59
C SER A 239 -15.63 3.27 -5.25
N THR A 240 -16.75 3.08 -4.57
CA THR A 240 -17.09 3.86 -3.37
C THR A 240 -17.29 2.98 -2.15
N ASN A 241 -17.12 3.56 -0.96
CA ASN A 241 -17.36 2.88 0.31
C ASN A 241 -18.78 2.31 0.40
N ALA A 242 -19.78 3.03 -0.08
CA ALA A 242 -21.16 2.55 -0.10
C ALA A 242 -21.31 1.26 -0.93
N GLN A 243 -20.60 1.17 -2.04
CA GLN A 243 -20.63 0.00 -2.91
C GLN A 243 -19.86 -1.19 -2.31
N ILE A 244 -18.85 -0.93 -1.49
CA ILE A 244 -18.18 -1.97 -0.69
C ILE A 244 -19.15 -2.52 0.36
N VAL A 245 -19.86 -1.64 1.07
CA VAL A 245 -20.89 -2.02 2.05
C VAL A 245 -21.99 -2.86 1.41
N ASP A 246 -22.48 -2.45 0.24
CA ASP A 246 -23.45 -3.24 -0.55
C ASP A 246 -22.88 -4.63 -0.89
N GLY A 247 -21.61 -4.70 -1.29
CA GLY A 247 -20.93 -5.97 -1.60
C GLY A 247 -20.84 -6.91 -0.39
N ILE A 248 -20.52 -6.38 0.77
CA ILE A 248 -20.48 -7.15 2.03
C ILE A 248 -21.87 -7.67 2.37
N LYS A 249 -22.88 -6.79 2.29
CA LYS A 249 -24.28 -7.16 2.52
C LYS A 249 -24.72 -8.29 1.58
N TYR A 250 -24.40 -8.18 0.30
CA TYR A 250 -24.71 -9.21 -0.71
C TYR A 250 -24.10 -10.59 -0.33
N VAL A 251 -22.84 -10.63 0.11
CA VAL A 251 -22.21 -11.88 0.55
C VAL A 251 -22.96 -12.47 1.75
N PHE A 252 -23.28 -11.65 2.75
CA PHE A 252 -23.99 -12.11 3.95
C PHE A 252 -25.43 -12.55 3.64
N ASP A 253 -26.13 -11.87 2.74
CA ASP A 253 -27.47 -12.27 2.31
C ASP A 253 -27.44 -13.62 1.59
N TYR A 254 -26.45 -13.85 0.71
CA TYR A 254 -26.25 -15.16 0.08
C TYR A 254 -25.97 -16.24 1.12
N ALA A 255 -25.01 -16.02 2.03
CA ALA A 255 -24.65 -16.98 3.05
C ALA A 255 -25.86 -17.34 3.96
N LYS A 256 -26.65 -16.35 4.34
CA LYS A 256 -27.92 -16.53 5.06
C LYS A 256 -28.91 -17.39 4.27
N SER A 257 -29.05 -17.15 2.97
CA SER A 257 -29.98 -17.91 2.12
C SER A 257 -29.66 -19.40 2.02
N VAL A 258 -28.38 -19.77 2.20
CA VAL A 258 -27.90 -21.15 2.19
C VAL A 258 -27.60 -21.71 3.59
N GLY A 259 -27.91 -20.95 4.66
CA GLY A 259 -27.75 -21.37 6.05
C GLY A 259 -26.30 -21.57 6.49
N LYS A 260 -25.35 -20.81 5.93
CA LYS A 260 -23.90 -20.92 6.22
C LYS A 260 -23.36 -19.65 6.87
N PRO A 261 -22.36 -19.75 7.75
CA PRO A 261 -21.59 -18.59 8.17
C PRO A 261 -20.74 -18.05 7.01
N ALA A 262 -20.39 -16.75 7.11
CA ALA A 262 -19.53 -16.12 6.12
C ALA A 262 -18.43 -15.26 6.76
N VAL A 263 -17.28 -15.25 6.09
CA VAL A 263 -16.18 -14.32 6.35
C VAL A 263 -15.97 -13.50 5.07
N VAL A 264 -16.00 -12.18 5.20
CA VAL A 264 -15.76 -11.27 4.08
C VAL A 264 -14.40 -10.62 4.24
N ASN A 265 -13.57 -10.73 3.21
CA ASN A 265 -12.27 -10.07 3.14
C ASN A 265 -12.37 -8.78 2.33
N ILE A 266 -11.78 -7.71 2.87
CA ILE A 266 -11.61 -6.41 2.23
C ILE A 266 -10.12 -6.08 2.24
N SER A 267 -9.46 -6.24 1.09
CA SER A 267 -8.04 -5.88 0.92
C SER A 267 -7.94 -4.49 0.29
N LEU A 268 -8.61 -3.53 0.88
CA LEU A 268 -8.79 -2.16 0.42
C LEU A 268 -8.53 -1.19 1.56
N GLY A 269 -8.17 0.04 1.25
CA GLY A 269 -7.93 1.09 2.24
C GLY A 269 -8.33 2.47 1.72
N SER A 270 -8.54 3.39 2.66
CA SER A 270 -8.77 4.81 2.44
C SER A 270 -8.29 5.58 3.65
N HIS A 271 -7.77 6.79 3.43
CA HIS A 271 -7.43 7.72 4.52
C HIS A 271 -8.39 8.91 4.55
N MET A 272 -9.62 8.69 4.06
CA MET A 272 -10.69 9.70 4.07
C MET A 272 -11.72 9.29 5.10
N GLY A 273 -11.80 10.03 6.21
CA GLY A 273 -12.73 9.77 7.32
C GLY A 273 -12.19 10.21 8.66
N PRO A 274 -12.97 10.04 9.72
CA PRO A 274 -12.65 10.51 11.08
C PRO A 274 -11.57 9.68 11.80
N HIS A 275 -11.20 8.52 11.30
CA HIS A 275 -10.24 7.59 11.88
C HIS A 275 -10.53 7.24 13.36
N ASP A 276 -11.80 7.03 13.69
CA ASP A 276 -12.24 6.72 15.07
C ASP A 276 -13.40 5.73 15.15
N GLY A 277 -13.72 5.05 14.04
CA GLY A 277 -14.82 4.08 13.97
C GLY A 277 -16.21 4.72 13.88
N SER A 278 -16.32 6.02 13.62
CA SER A 278 -17.59 6.75 13.58
C SER A 278 -18.03 7.16 12.17
N SER A 279 -17.36 6.69 11.13
CA SER A 279 -17.80 6.94 9.76
C SER A 279 -19.10 6.19 9.43
N ASP A 280 -19.82 6.65 8.39
CA ASP A 280 -21.00 5.92 7.90
C ASP A 280 -20.65 4.48 7.47
N THR A 281 -19.42 4.27 7.01
CA THR A 281 -18.91 2.95 6.65
C THR A 281 -18.76 2.06 7.87
N ASP A 282 -18.14 2.55 8.95
CA ASP A 282 -17.96 1.81 10.20
C ASP A 282 -19.29 1.45 10.85
N LEU A 283 -20.21 2.42 10.89
CA LEU A 283 -21.57 2.20 11.40
C LEU A 283 -22.33 1.17 10.55
N SER A 284 -22.08 1.12 9.26
CA SER A 284 -22.64 0.09 8.38
C SER A 284 -22.07 -1.28 8.71
N PHE A 285 -20.77 -1.39 8.95
CA PHE A 285 -20.13 -2.65 9.36
C PHE A 285 -20.71 -3.16 10.68
N ALA A 286 -20.88 -2.29 11.68
CA ALA A 286 -21.51 -2.63 12.97
C ALA A 286 -22.91 -3.27 12.79
N ASN A 287 -23.68 -2.82 11.80
CA ASN A 287 -25.00 -3.37 11.49
C ASN A 287 -24.96 -4.68 10.68
N LEU A 288 -23.87 -4.94 9.98
CA LEU A 288 -23.74 -6.12 9.11
C LEU A 288 -23.13 -7.32 9.83
N VAL A 289 -22.21 -7.11 10.78
CA VAL A 289 -21.57 -8.21 11.52
C VAL A 289 -22.52 -8.85 12.54
N GLY A 290 -22.13 -9.99 13.06
CA GLY A 290 -22.88 -10.73 14.08
C GLY A 290 -22.53 -12.21 14.05
N PRO A 291 -23.24 -13.06 14.81
CA PRO A 291 -22.97 -14.48 14.82
C PRO A 291 -22.93 -15.07 13.42
N GLY A 292 -21.79 -15.66 13.03
CA GLY A 292 -21.57 -16.23 11.69
C GLY A 292 -21.37 -15.22 10.58
N ARG A 293 -21.18 -13.92 10.87
CA ARG A 293 -20.89 -12.87 9.90
C ARG A 293 -19.70 -12.05 10.37
N ILE A 294 -18.56 -12.24 9.71
CA ILE A 294 -17.27 -11.65 10.08
C ILE A 294 -16.73 -10.84 8.92
N ILE A 295 -16.21 -9.64 9.21
CA ILE A 295 -15.49 -8.79 8.26
C ILE A 295 -14.00 -8.77 8.67
N VAL A 296 -13.12 -8.97 7.70
CA VAL A 296 -11.67 -8.90 7.87
C VAL A 296 -11.12 -7.87 6.90
N GLY A 297 -10.40 -6.90 7.40
CA GLY A 297 -9.85 -5.79 6.62
C GLY A 297 -8.32 -5.69 6.72
N ALA A 298 -7.70 -5.15 5.69
CA ALA A 298 -6.28 -4.86 5.68
C ALA A 298 -5.98 -3.57 6.46
N ALA A 299 -4.94 -3.57 7.29
CA ALA A 299 -4.50 -2.37 8.00
C ALA A 299 -3.88 -1.30 7.06
N GLY A 300 -3.56 -1.65 5.82
CA GLY A 300 -2.96 -0.76 4.82
C GLY A 300 -1.48 -1.02 4.58
N ASN A 301 -0.93 -0.29 3.61
CA ASN A 301 0.46 -0.39 3.18
C ASN A 301 1.31 0.81 3.64
N GLU A 302 0.69 1.79 4.28
CA GLU A 302 1.22 3.14 4.53
C GLU A 302 1.86 3.28 5.92
N GLY A 303 2.20 2.17 6.57
CA GLY A 303 2.75 2.16 7.94
C GLY A 303 4.06 2.96 8.14
N LEU A 304 4.77 3.29 7.07
CA LEU A 304 5.98 4.11 7.09
C LEU A 304 5.79 5.48 6.44
N ASP A 305 4.63 5.77 5.88
CA ASP A 305 4.35 7.00 5.15
C ASP A 305 3.90 8.11 6.09
N LYS A 306 4.42 9.31 5.89
CA LYS A 306 4.10 10.48 6.72
C LYS A 306 2.79 11.13 6.28
N LEU A 307 1.72 10.34 6.29
CA LEU A 307 0.40 10.75 5.84
C LEU A 307 -0.39 11.53 6.87
N HIS A 308 -0.03 11.45 8.14
CA HIS A 308 -0.74 12.05 9.25
C HIS A 308 0.02 13.23 9.83
N ALA A 309 -0.70 14.24 10.29
CA ALA A 309 -0.18 15.30 11.13
C ALA A 309 -1.23 15.73 12.15
N SER A 310 -0.82 15.94 13.38
CA SER A 310 -1.74 16.36 14.43
C SER A 310 -1.15 17.42 15.34
N LYS A 311 -2.03 18.12 16.04
CA LYS A 311 -1.62 19.09 17.05
C LYS A 311 -2.71 19.33 18.08
N THR A 312 -2.33 19.25 19.35
CA THR A 312 -3.10 19.89 20.44
C THR A 312 -2.67 21.34 20.55
N PHE A 313 -3.61 22.27 20.37
CA PHE A 313 -3.34 23.70 20.43
C PHE A 313 -3.11 24.17 21.86
N THR A 314 -2.28 25.19 22.00
CA THR A 314 -2.04 25.87 23.30
C THR A 314 -2.38 27.36 23.19
N ALA A 315 -2.48 28.04 24.32
CA ALA A 315 -2.75 29.49 24.34
C ALA A 315 -1.75 30.30 23.51
N THR A 316 -0.47 29.84 23.45
CA THR A 316 0.62 30.52 22.75
C THR A 316 0.94 29.92 21.37
N ASN A 317 0.43 28.71 21.07
CA ASN A 317 0.68 28.04 19.81
C ASN A 317 -0.62 27.43 19.26
N LYS A 318 -1.36 28.26 18.54
CA LYS A 318 -2.71 27.99 18.02
C LYS A 318 -2.76 27.49 16.58
N GLN A 319 -1.63 27.22 15.94
CA GLN A 319 -1.59 26.82 14.53
C GLN A 319 -0.84 25.51 14.32
N LEU A 320 -1.40 24.63 13.49
CA LEU A 320 -0.72 23.55 12.80
C LEU A 320 -0.49 23.99 11.36
N LYS A 321 0.75 23.92 10.91
CA LYS A 321 1.15 24.27 9.54
C LYS A 321 1.97 23.15 8.95
N THR A 322 1.52 22.58 7.85
CA THR A 322 2.24 21.55 7.10
C THR A 322 2.16 21.83 5.60
N MET A 323 3.05 21.24 4.84
CA MET A 323 3.07 21.31 3.38
C MET A 323 2.99 19.90 2.82
N PHE A 324 2.61 19.78 1.56
CA PHE A 324 2.70 18.52 0.81
C PHE A 324 3.12 18.81 -0.63
N ALA A 325 3.81 17.84 -1.24
CA ALA A 325 4.03 17.78 -2.67
C ALA A 325 3.15 16.68 -3.25
N TYR A 326 2.75 16.82 -4.51
CA TYR A 326 1.98 15.75 -5.16
C TYR A 326 2.84 14.49 -5.30
N GLY A 327 2.24 13.33 -5.03
CA GLY A 327 2.92 12.04 -5.06
C GLY A 327 3.48 11.67 -6.44
N SER A 328 4.54 10.87 -6.44
CA SER A 328 5.19 10.38 -7.65
C SER A 328 4.30 9.49 -8.51
N GLU A 329 3.32 8.82 -7.91
CA GLU A 329 2.33 8.00 -8.60
C GLU A 329 1.51 8.78 -9.64
N GLN A 330 1.40 10.08 -9.48
CA GLN A 330 0.73 10.98 -10.41
C GLN A 330 1.66 11.56 -11.49
N ALA A 331 2.90 11.10 -11.60
CA ALA A 331 3.89 11.68 -12.53
C ALA A 331 3.42 11.69 -13.99
N ASN A 332 2.66 10.68 -14.40
CA ASN A 332 2.15 10.52 -15.77
C ASN A 332 0.69 11.00 -15.95
N SER A 333 0.07 11.54 -14.92
CA SER A 333 -1.29 12.06 -15.01
C SER A 333 -1.32 13.42 -15.72
N SER A 334 -2.38 13.68 -16.50
CA SER A 334 -2.62 14.98 -17.14
C SER A 334 -2.84 16.11 -16.13
N TYR A 335 -3.15 15.77 -14.90
CA TYR A 335 -3.22 16.67 -13.75
C TYR A 335 -2.82 15.92 -12.48
N LYS A 336 -2.34 16.66 -11.49
CA LYS A 336 -2.02 16.18 -10.15
C LYS A 336 -3.12 16.61 -9.19
N GLN A 337 -3.50 15.71 -8.29
CA GLN A 337 -4.59 15.92 -7.35
C GLN A 337 -4.14 15.52 -5.95
N ALA A 338 -4.56 16.28 -4.95
CA ALA A 338 -4.33 15.97 -3.55
C ALA A 338 -5.60 16.22 -2.75
N TYR A 339 -5.81 15.38 -1.75
CA TYR A 339 -6.87 15.52 -0.75
C TYR A 339 -6.24 15.53 0.63
N VAL A 340 -6.62 16.50 1.43
CA VAL A 340 -6.28 16.55 2.86
C VAL A 340 -7.59 16.56 3.64
N ASP A 341 -7.80 15.52 4.43
CA ASP A 341 -8.95 15.38 5.29
C ASP A 341 -8.59 15.78 6.73
N ILE A 342 -9.28 16.76 7.27
CA ILE A 342 -8.95 17.43 8.52
C ILE A 342 -10.10 17.28 9.47
N TRP A 343 -9.83 16.73 10.65
CA TRP A 343 -10.82 16.47 11.69
C TRP A 343 -10.45 17.12 13.01
N ALA A 344 -11.31 18.01 13.50
CA ALA A 344 -11.17 18.59 14.80
C ALA A 344 -11.98 17.80 15.85
N GLU A 345 -11.63 17.95 17.11
CA GLU A 345 -12.42 17.37 18.20
C GLU A 345 -13.84 17.93 18.23
N LYS A 346 -14.75 17.16 18.76
CA LYS A 346 -16.14 17.59 18.99
C LYS A 346 -16.19 18.89 19.80
N ASN A 347 -17.11 19.77 19.43
CA ASN A 347 -17.30 21.07 20.06
C ASN A 347 -16.03 21.95 20.08
N SER A 348 -15.22 21.89 19.04
CA SER A 348 -14.06 22.78 18.85
C SER A 348 -14.29 23.73 17.70
N LYS A 349 -13.77 24.94 17.86
CA LYS A 349 -13.72 25.91 16.76
C LYS A 349 -12.42 25.79 16.04
N ILE A 350 -12.50 25.67 14.73
CA ILE A 350 -11.35 25.57 13.84
C ILE A 350 -11.52 26.51 12.66
N SER A 351 -10.43 27.08 12.20
CA SER A 351 -10.34 27.68 10.88
C SER A 351 -9.19 27.09 10.08
N VAL A 352 -9.40 26.92 8.79
CA VAL A 352 -8.41 26.34 7.86
C VAL A 352 -8.29 27.19 6.62
N LYS A 353 -7.07 27.39 6.17
CA LYS A 353 -6.77 27.96 4.85
C LYS A 353 -5.70 27.18 4.12
N ALA A 354 -5.76 27.23 2.81
CA ALA A 354 -4.71 26.76 1.93
C ALA A 354 -3.71 27.90 1.65
N VAL A 355 -2.45 27.55 1.48
CA VAL A 355 -1.38 28.51 1.19
C VAL A 355 -0.45 27.95 0.14
N VAL A 356 0.20 28.83 -0.62
CA VAL A 356 1.37 28.49 -1.44
C VAL A 356 2.62 28.95 -0.70
N VAL A 357 3.57 28.04 -0.57
CA VAL A 357 4.79 28.24 0.22
C VAL A 357 6.01 28.09 -0.67
N ASN A 358 6.94 29.02 -0.58
CA ASN A 358 8.25 28.86 -1.17
C ASN A 358 9.07 27.86 -0.33
N THR A 359 9.42 26.71 -0.90
CA THR A 359 10.09 25.61 -0.21
C THR A 359 11.56 25.91 0.11
N ILE A 360 12.16 26.95 -0.51
CA ILE A 360 13.55 27.35 -0.26
C ILE A 360 13.65 28.10 1.08
N ASN A 361 12.69 28.99 1.37
CA ASN A 361 12.77 29.88 2.55
C ASN A 361 11.61 29.72 3.54
N GLY A 362 10.59 28.89 3.23
CA GLY A 362 9.42 28.65 4.09
C GLY A 362 8.40 29.79 4.14
N LYS A 363 8.53 30.82 3.28
CA LYS A 363 7.60 31.96 3.26
C LYS A 363 6.32 31.61 2.49
N ILE A 364 5.20 31.98 3.08
CA ILE A 364 3.90 31.97 2.40
C ILE A 364 3.91 33.10 1.36
N ILE A 365 3.63 32.76 0.11
CA ILE A 365 3.57 33.73 -1.01
C ILE A 365 2.14 34.08 -1.40
N ALA A 366 1.19 33.19 -1.11
CA ALA A 366 -0.23 33.38 -1.33
C ALA A 366 -1.06 32.60 -0.34
N SER A 367 -2.26 33.06 -0.04
CA SER A 367 -3.19 32.40 0.88
C SER A 367 -4.62 32.52 0.34
N SER A 368 -5.40 31.47 0.53
CA SER A 368 -6.85 31.50 0.36
C SER A 368 -7.52 32.32 1.48
N GLU A 369 -8.80 32.58 1.35
CA GLU A 369 -9.67 32.87 2.49
C GLU A 369 -9.72 31.68 3.44
N GLU A 370 -10.08 31.93 4.69
CA GLU A 370 -10.27 30.88 5.69
C GLU A 370 -11.71 30.34 5.65
N VAL A 371 -11.85 29.02 5.71
CA VAL A 371 -13.12 28.41 6.14
C VAL A 371 -13.12 28.27 7.65
N SER A 372 -14.24 28.55 8.30
CA SER A 372 -14.35 28.46 9.75
C SER A 372 -15.77 28.13 10.22
N ASN A 373 -15.89 27.61 11.46
CA ASN A 373 -17.20 27.36 12.09
C ASN A 373 -18.06 28.62 12.22
N ASP A 374 -17.42 29.77 12.36
CA ASP A 374 -18.10 31.07 12.62
C ASP A 374 -18.20 31.96 11.35
N GLY A 375 -17.86 31.43 10.16
CA GLY A 375 -17.79 32.25 8.93
C GLY A 375 -18.02 31.46 7.66
N THR A 376 -17.15 31.68 6.67
CA THR A 376 -17.20 31.00 5.37
C THR A 376 -17.09 29.50 5.52
N LYS A 377 -18.01 28.76 4.91
CA LYS A 377 -18.02 27.29 4.94
C LYS A 377 -17.35 26.65 3.73
N GLU A 378 -17.25 27.36 2.63
CA GLU A 378 -16.63 26.90 1.39
C GLU A 378 -15.78 27.99 0.77
N VAL A 379 -14.61 27.63 0.28
CA VAL A 379 -13.70 28.49 -0.48
C VAL A 379 -13.27 27.78 -1.74
N ASN A 380 -13.40 28.44 -2.89
CA ASN A 380 -12.79 28.03 -4.14
C ASN A 380 -11.72 29.05 -4.52
N TRP A 381 -10.49 28.62 -4.57
CA TRP A 381 -9.35 29.51 -4.75
C TRP A 381 -8.49 29.05 -5.93
N VAL A 382 -8.07 30.03 -6.74
CA VAL A 382 -7.11 29.82 -7.82
C VAL A 382 -5.80 30.43 -7.37
N ALA A 383 -4.85 29.56 -7.05
CA ALA A 383 -3.57 29.95 -6.47
C ALA A 383 -2.46 30.00 -7.52
N PRO A 384 -1.62 31.05 -7.51
CA PRO A 384 -0.37 31.03 -8.25
C PRO A 384 0.61 30.07 -7.54
N ASP A 385 1.21 29.14 -8.27
CA ASP A 385 2.26 28.28 -7.74
C ASP A 385 3.65 28.95 -7.69
N GLY A 386 3.73 30.21 -8.08
CA GLY A 386 4.97 30.97 -8.16
C GLY A 386 5.76 30.79 -9.46
N SER A 387 5.34 29.91 -10.34
CA SER A 387 5.97 29.65 -11.65
C SER A 387 5.16 30.16 -12.84
N GLY A 388 3.94 30.63 -12.59
CA GLY A 388 2.95 31.00 -13.62
C GLY A 388 1.92 29.89 -13.86
N VAL A 389 2.06 28.72 -13.24
CA VAL A 389 1.05 27.66 -13.22
C VAL A 389 -0.01 27.98 -12.17
N VAL A 390 -1.22 27.57 -12.43
CA VAL A 390 -2.37 27.79 -11.55
C VAL A 390 -2.77 26.51 -10.87
N VAL A 391 -2.91 26.55 -9.55
CA VAL A 391 -3.42 25.48 -8.72
C VAL A 391 -4.84 25.81 -8.28
N GLN A 392 -5.79 24.94 -8.60
CA GLN A 392 -7.15 25.05 -8.07
C GLN A 392 -7.22 24.39 -6.71
N VAL A 393 -7.75 25.10 -5.72
CA VAL A 393 -7.94 24.58 -4.36
C VAL A 393 -9.36 24.84 -3.92
N GLY A 394 -10.03 23.78 -3.48
CA GLY A 394 -11.32 23.83 -2.80
C GLY A 394 -11.15 23.51 -1.32
N LEU A 395 -11.79 24.25 -0.46
CA LEU A 395 -11.94 23.96 0.97
C LEU A 395 -13.42 23.92 1.30
N SER A 396 -13.85 22.87 1.99
CA SER A 396 -15.22 22.73 2.50
C SER A 396 -15.18 22.35 3.96
N LEU A 397 -15.93 23.08 4.80
CA LEU A 397 -16.07 22.82 6.23
C LEU A 397 -17.51 22.44 6.55
N GLN A 398 -17.67 21.35 7.32
CA GLN A 398 -18.95 20.95 7.85
C GLN A 398 -18.80 20.35 9.26
N GLU A 399 -19.82 20.47 10.08
CA GLU A 399 -19.96 19.63 11.25
C GLU A 399 -20.58 18.31 10.82
N ASN A 400 -19.90 17.21 11.13
CA ASN A 400 -20.43 15.88 10.81
C ASN A 400 -21.63 15.57 11.71
N PRO A 401 -22.83 15.32 11.14
CA PRO A 401 -24.04 15.15 11.91
C PRO A 401 -24.05 13.87 12.75
N VAL A 402 -23.20 12.89 12.41
CA VAL A 402 -23.15 11.59 13.07
C VAL A 402 -22.31 11.66 14.34
N ASN A 403 -21.09 12.19 14.26
CA ASN A 403 -20.16 12.23 15.39
C ASN A 403 -20.02 13.62 16.04
N GLY A 404 -20.56 14.68 15.43
CA GLY A 404 -20.49 16.06 15.93
C GLY A 404 -19.09 16.67 15.90
N ARG A 405 -18.16 16.09 15.13
CA ARG A 405 -16.82 16.62 14.89
C ARG A 405 -16.83 17.54 13.68
N THR A 406 -15.99 18.56 13.69
CA THR A 406 -15.82 19.41 12.50
C THR A 406 -14.83 18.76 11.55
N ASN A 407 -15.29 18.57 10.31
CA ASN A 407 -14.48 18.10 9.19
C ASN A 407 -14.19 19.27 8.25
N VAL A 408 -12.95 19.35 7.77
CA VAL A 408 -12.56 20.23 6.67
C VAL A 408 -11.86 19.40 5.61
N LEU A 409 -12.47 19.33 4.43
CA LEU A 409 -11.85 18.71 3.27
C LEU A 409 -11.15 19.78 2.43
N LEU A 410 -9.85 19.59 2.21
CA LEU A 410 -9.08 20.32 1.21
C LEU A 410 -8.88 19.45 -0.02
N MET A 411 -9.25 19.96 -1.17
CA MET A 411 -8.95 19.34 -2.47
C MET A 411 -8.11 20.31 -3.29
N SER A 412 -7.00 19.83 -3.85
CA SER A 412 -6.17 20.63 -4.77
C SER A 412 -5.93 19.90 -6.08
N ARG A 413 -5.88 20.67 -7.17
CA ARG A 413 -5.66 20.17 -8.52
C ARG A 413 -4.76 21.10 -9.31
N ALA A 414 -3.73 20.54 -9.95
CA ALA A 414 -2.81 21.28 -10.81
C ALA A 414 -2.35 20.42 -12.00
N THR A 415 -2.01 21.05 -13.12
CA THR A 415 -1.35 20.35 -14.24
C THR A 415 0.11 20.07 -13.95
N SER A 416 0.77 20.99 -13.21
CA SER A 416 2.14 20.84 -12.70
C SER A 416 2.32 21.71 -11.47
N ILE A 417 3.38 21.47 -10.71
CA ILE A 417 3.84 22.37 -9.64
C ILE A 417 5.34 22.57 -9.82
N ASN A 418 5.80 23.81 -9.66
CA ASN A 418 7.23 24.10 -9.66
C ASN A 418 7.88 23.55 -8.38
N THR A 419 9.02 22.90 -8.52
CA THR A 419 9.78 22.28 -7.41
C THR A 419 10.20 23.26 -6.30
N GLY A 420 10.20 24.57 -6.57
CA GLY A 420 10.47 25.62 -5.58
C GLY A 420 9.26 25.99 -4.70
N PHE A 421 8.10 25.41 -4.94
CA PHE A 421 6.85 25.76 -4.25
C PHE A 421 6.07 24.51 -3.83
N ALA A 422 5.30 24.62 -2.77
CA ALA A 422 4.40 23.58 -2.29
C ALA A 422 3.07 24.17 -1.86
N ILE A 423 2.02 23.36 -1.91
CA ILE A 423 0.76 23.68 -1.24
C ILE A 423 0.91 23.37 0.24
N GLY A 424 0.45 24.28 1.08
CA GLY A 424 0.42 24.10 2.52
C GLY A 424 -0.99 24.25 3.06
N VAL A 425 -1.17 23.70 4.24
CA VAL A 425 -2.38 23.80 5.05
C VAL A 425 -2.03 24.52 6.35
N VAL A 426 -2.85 25.48 6.71
CA VAL A 426 -2.76 26.18 8.00
C VAL A 426 -4.08 25.98 8.71
N ALA A 427 -4.07 25.17 9.76
CA ALA A 427 -5.21 24.99 10.65
C ALA A 427 -4.98 25.77 11.95
N THR A 428 -5.97 26.56 12.36
CA THR A 428 -5.96 27.36 13.61
C THR A 428 -7.09 26.86 14.51
N GLY A 429 -6.81 26.61 15.78
CA GLY A 429 -7.80 26.09 16.72
C GLY A 429 -7.68 26.62 18.14
N GLU A 430 -8.56 26.20 19.00
CA GLU A 430 -8.69 26.59 20.40
C GLU A 430 -7.67 25.86 21.28
N ALA A 431 -7.15 26.56 22.30
CA ALA A 431 -6.26 25.96 23.28
C ALA A 431 -6.91 24.75 24.00
N GLY A 432 -6.17 23.68 24.13
CA GLY A 432 -6.62 22.41 24.72
C GLY A 432 -7.38 21.49 23.77
N LYS A 433 -7.64 21.91 22.53
CA LYS A 433 -8.27 21.10 21.49
C LYS A 433 -7.25 20.55 20.51
N THR A 434 -7.52 19.35 19.97
CA THR A 434 -6.67 18.66 19.00
C THR A 434 -7.31 18.69 17.62
N VAL A 435 -6.46 18.84 16.62
CA VAL A 435 -6.79 18.62 15.21
C VAL A 435 -5.91 17.50 14.66
N HIS A 436 -6.50 16.65 13.86
CA HIS A 436 -5.82 15.64 13.07
C HIS A 436 -6.04 15.93 11.59
N MET A 437 -5.08 15.59 10.75
CA MET A 437 -5.23 15.66 9.30
C MET A 437 -4.51 14.50 8.63
N TRP A 438 -5.12 13.98 7.60
CA TRP A 438 -4.59 12.92 6.77
C TRP A 438 -4.47 13.38 5.33
N ASN A 439 -3.38 12.98 4.69
CA ASN A 439 -3.19 13.16 3.27
C ASN A 439 -3.52 11.84 2.57
N ASN A 440 -4.16 11.87 1.44
CA ASN A 440 -4.34 10.67 0.62
C ASN A 440 -2.97 10.18 0.14
N ALA A 441 -2.67 8.89 0.25
CA ALA A 441 -1.40 8.27 -0.10
C ALA A 441 -0.90 8.66 -1.51
N ALA A 442 -1.79 8.70 -2.51
CA ALA A 442 -1.48 9.16 -3.86
C ALA A 442 -1.12 10.64 -3.95
N SER A 443 -1.38 11.42 -2.89
CA SER A 443 -1.11 12.87 -2.85
C SER A 443 0.29 13.21 -2.31
N GLY A 444 1.02 12.22 -1.79
CA GLY A 444 2.34 12.42 -1.19
C GLY A 444 2.28 12.64 0.33
N GLU A 445 3.43 12.82 0.94
CA GLU A 445 3.59 12.96 2.39
C GLU A 445 3.47 14.41 2.86
N PHE A 446 3.08 14.59 4.12
CA PHE A 446 3.25 15.88 4.79
C PHE A 446 4.72 16.15 5.11
N THR A 447 5.15 17.39 4.88
CA THR A 447 6.54 17.79 5.07
C THR A 447 6.67 19.24 5.50
N SER A 448 7.65 19.51 6.34
CA SER A 448 8.09 20.87 6.68
C SER A 448 9.08 21.45 5.66
N PHE A 449 9.60 20.65 4.73
CA PHE A 449 10.78 20.97 3.91
C PHE A 449 11.94 21.53 4.76
N ASN A 450 12.07 21.06 6.02
CA ASN A 450 13.03 21.54 7.01
C ASN A 450 12.91 23.06 7.30
N LYS A 451 11.69 23.63 7.23
CA LYS A 451 11.45 25.05 7.49
C LYS A 451 10.88 25.28 8.88
N ARG A 452 11.51 26.22 9.61
CA ARG A 452 11.07 26.58 10.96
C ARG A 452 9.61 27.05 10.96
N GLY A 453 8.83 26.51 11.88
CA GLY A 453 7.41 26.84 12.06
C GLY A 453 6.47 26.05 11.16
N TRP A 454 6.99 25.09 10.41
CA TRP A 454 6.25 24.08 9.66
C TRP A 454 6.43 22.73 10.32
N THR A 455 5.46 21.84 10.17
CA THR A 455 5.43 20.51 10.80
C THR A 455 5.57 19.43 9.73
N ASP A 456 6.43 18.44 9.98
CA ASP A 456 6.48 17.22 9.17
C ASP A 456 5.27 16.34 9.50
N GLY A 457 4.88 15.50 8.57
CA GLY A 457 3.98 14.40 8.87
C GLY A 457 4.62 13.37 9.77
N ASP A 458 3.79 12.54 10.34
CA ASP A 458 4.20 11.40 11.16
C ASP A 458 3.58 10.10 10.64
N THR A 459 4.06 8.98 11.15
CA THR A 459 3.62 7.61 10.80
C THR A 459 2.62 7.04 11.81
N ASN A 460 2.02 7.90 12.63
CA ASN A 460 0.95 7.52 13.53
C ASN A 460 -0.39 7.53 12.78
N CYS A 461 -1.35 6.74 13.27
CA CYS A 461 -2.71 6.73 12.72
C CYS A 461 -2.75 6.46 11.20
N THR A 462 -1.93 5.53 10.71
CA THR A 462 -1.84 5.15 9.29
C THR A 462 -2.67 3.91 8.94
N VAL A 463 -3.45 3.38 9.84
CA VAL A 463 -4.47 2.36 9.55
C VAL A 463 -5.61 3.02 8.77
N GLY A 464 -6.03 2.39 7.67
CA GLY A 464 -7.03 2.97 6.79
C GLY A 464 -8.47 2.71 7.27
N GLU A 465 -9.38 3.60 6.91
CA GLU A 465 -10.82 3.61 7.26
C GLU A 465 -11.56 2.30 6.92
N LEU A 466 -11.22 1.64 5.83
CA LEU A 466 -11.88 0.38 5.44
C LEU A 466 -11.26 -0.85 6.12
N GLY A 467 -10.05 -0.71 6.63
CA GLY A 467 -9.22 -1.85 7.04
C GLY A 467 -9.22 -2.15 8.51
N GLY A 468 -9.74 -1.30 9.38
CA GLY A 468 -9.65 -1.67 10.75
C GLY A 468 -9.75 -0.60 11.83
N GLU A 469 -10.38 0.48 11.53
CA GLU A 469 -10.71 1.49 12.55
C GLU A 469 -12.05 1.19 13.23
N SER A 470 -12.93 0.46 12.55
CA SER A 470 -14.16 -0.03 13.15
C SER A 470 -13.85 -1.12 14.19
N PRO A 471 -14.43 -1.06 15.39
CA PRO A 471 -14.31 -2.12 16.38
C PRO A 471 -14.96 -3.44 15.93
N ASP A 472 -15.73 -3.42 14.85
CA ASP A 472 -16.49 -4.54 14.31
C ASP A 472 -15.75 -5.24 13.15
N VAL A 473 -14.56 -4.78 12.78
CA VAL A 473 -13.69 -5.36 11.73
C VAL A 473 -12.44 -5.96 12.37
N ILE A 474 -12.06 -7.14 11.92
CA ILE A 474 -10.76 -7.72 12.28
C ILE A 474 -9.69 -7.08 11.39
N SER A 475 -8.94 -6.12 11.94
CA SER A 475 -7.84 -5.47 11.24
C SER A 475 -6.59 -6.35 11.20
N VAL A 476 -6.01 -6.53 10.02
CA VAL A 476 -4.85 -7.39 9.80
C VAL A 476 -3.67 -6.61 9.27
N GLY A 477 -2.61 -6.53 10.08
CA GLY A 477 -1.30 -6.02 9.67
C GLY A 477 -0.46 -7.10 9.01
N SER A 478 0.41 -6.71 8.10
CA SER A 478 1.35 -7.61 7.44
C SER A 478 2.59 -7.91 8.31
N PHE A 479 3.21 -9.06 8.09
CA PHE A 479 4.50 -9.41 8.66
C PHE A 479 5.38 -10.12 7.62
N ASN A 480 6.69 -10.08 7.84
CA ASN A 480 7.63 -10.77 6.97
C ASN A 480 7.61 -12.27 7.25
N SER A 481 7.01 -13.06 6.37
CA SER A 481 6.97 -14.52 6.50
C SER A 481 8.30 -15.20 6.11
N LYS A 482 9.21 -14.47 5.46
CA LYS A 482 10.54 -14.95 5.05
C LYS A 482 11.57 -13.84 5.15
N VAL A 483 12.71 -14.12 5.78
CA VAL A 483 13.87 -13.22 5.83
C VAL A 483 14.94 -13.57 4.79
N GLN A 484 14.89 -14.81 4.25
CA GLN A 484 15.73 -15.30 3.15
C GLN A 484 14.90 -16.20 2.24
N TYR A 485 15.14 -16.14 0.93
CA TYR A 485 14.47 -16.98 -0.05
C TYR A 485 15.32 -17.21 -1.30
N GLN A 486 15.11 -18.38 -1.94
CA GLN A 486 15.70 -18.72 -3.24
C GLN A 486 14.65 -18.56 -4.33
N PRO A 487 14.96 -18.04 -5.53
CA PRO A 487 13.99 -17.91 -6.61
C PRO A 487 13.52 -19.23 -7.15
N ILE A 488 12.32 -19.26 -7.63
CA ILE A 488 11.89 -20.27 -8.58
C ILE A 488 12.45 -19.83 -9.93
N ASN A 489 13.37 -20.60 -10.50
CA ASN A 489 13.75 -20.40 -11.89
C ASN A 489 12.52 -20.73 -12.74
N LEU A 490 11.86 -19.71 -13.25
CA LEU A 490 10.89 -19.87 -14.32
C LEU A 490 11.70 -20.28 -15.56
N GLN A 491 11.60 -21.56 -15.95
CA GLN A 491 12.09 -22.08 -17.23
C GLN A 491 11.23 -21.54 -18.37
#